data_932624c6a9c39a2eb68806240b44cd87
#
_entry.id   932624c6a9c39a2eb68806240b44cd87
#
_cell.length_a   1.000
_cell.length_b   1.000
_cell.length_c   1.000
_cell.angle_alpha   90.00
_cell.angle_beta   90.00
_cell.angle_gamma   90.00
#
_symmetry.space_group_name_H-M   'P 1'
#
loop_
_entity.id
_entity.type
_entity.pdbx_description
1 polymer ?
#
loop_
_entity_poly.entity_id
_entity_poly.type
_entity_poly.pdbx_seq_one_letter_code
_entity_poly.pdbx_strand_id
1 'polypeptide(L)' 'MENKETIQISKDMLIGELIQMHELIAPMLMRAGMHCLGCPSSQMESLEEACMVHGLDCDDLVTGINEVLATL' A
#
# COMPACT_ATOMS: atom_id res chain seq x y z
N MET A 1 8.07 -26.05 -4.86
CA MET A 1 8.03 -25.39 -4.81
C MET A 1 7.69 -24.60 -4.55
N GLU A 2 7.76 -24.40 -4.22
CA GLU A 2 7.67 -23.62 -4.05
C GLU A 2 7.74 -22.64 -3.75
N ASN A 3 7.75 -22.69 -4.13
CA ASN A 3 8.11 -21.55 -3.92
C ASN A 3 7.12 -20.53 -3.69
N LYS A 4 6.89 -20.09 -2.74
CA LYS A 4 6.01 -19.18 -2.48
C LYS A 4 6.60 -17.91 -2.39
N GLU A 5 6.38 -17.01 -3.29
CA GLU A 5 6.89 -15.68 -3.23
C GLU A 5 6.03 -14.87 -2.34
N THR A 6 6.61 -14.29 -1.32
CA THR A 6 5.90 -13.38 -0.44
C THR A 6 5.89 -12.00 -1.06
N ILE A 7 4.71 -11.46 -1.32
CA ILE A 7 4.58 -10.11 -1.84
C ILE A 7 4.83 -9.14 -0.70
N GLN A 8 5.72 -8.19 -0.92
CA GLN A 8 6.00 -7.17 0.08
C GLN A 8 5.97 -5.82 -0.58
N ILE A 9 5.51 -4.82 0.16
CA ILE A 9 5.50 -3.45 -0.32
C ILE A 9 6.50 -2.63 0.48
N SER A 10 6.85 -1.47 -0.08
CA SER A 10 7.74 -0.54 0.60
C SER A 10 7.17 0.87 0.42
N LYS A 11 7.66 1.79 1.24
CA LYS A 11 7.10 3.14 1.30
C LYS A 11 7.47 3.97 0.08
N ASP A 12 8.47 3.58 -0.67
CA ASP A 12 8.87 4.32 -1.87
C ASP A 12 8.15 3.87 -3.13
N MET A 13 7.27 2.89 -3.02
CA MET A 13 6.46 2.46 -4.15
C MET A 13 5.32 3.45 -4.41
N LEU A 14 4.94 3.58 -5.67
CA LEU A 14 3.84 4.47 -6.03
C LEU A 14 2.51 3.82 -5.67
N ILE A 15 1.55 4.66 -5.30
CA ILE A 15 0.20 4.19 -4.96
C ILE A 15 -0.38 3.36 -6.10
N GLY A 16 -0.21 3.84 -7.35
CA GLY A 16 -0.74 3.10 -8.50
C GLY A 16 -0.12 1.73 -8.65
N GLU A 17 1.16 1.60 -8.31
CA GLU A 17 1.81 0.30 -8.34
C GLU A 17 1.28 -0.62 -7.26
N LEU A 18 1.07 -0.05 -6.06
CA LEU A 18 0.61 -0.84 -4.93
C LEU A 18 -0.76 -1.45 -5.17
N ILE A 19 -1.69 -0.67 -5.67
CA ILE A 19 -3.05 -1.17 -5.85
C ILE A 19 -3.13 -2.19 -6.97
N GLN A 20 -2.12 -2.26 -7.83
CA GLN A 20 -2.07 -3.27 -8.88
C GLN A 20 -1.39 -4.55 -8.42
N MET A 21 -0.64 -4.50 -7.33
CA MET A 21 0.08 -5.68 -6.85
C MET A 21 -0.84 -6.74 -6.27
N HIS A 22 -1.88 -6.31 -5.57
CA HIS A 22 -2.81 -7.23 -4.95
C HIS A 22 -4.11 -6.51 -4.66
N GLU A 23 -5.23 -7.22 -4.86
CA GLU A 23 -6.54 -6.60 -4.73
C GLU A 23 -6.86 -6.17 -3.30
N LEU A 24 -6.19 -6.72 -2.30
CA LEU A 24 -6.45 -6.35 -0.91
C LEU A 24 -5.79 -5.04 -0.51
N ILE A 25 -4.81 -4.58 -1.27
CA ILE A 25 -4.05 -3.40 -0.85
C ILE A 25 -4.92 -2.14 -0.90
N ALA A 26 -5.71 -1.95 -1.97
CA ALA A 26 -6.55 -0.77 -2.07
C ALA A 26 -7.52 -0.65 -0.88
N PRO A 27 -8.26 -1.72 -0.51
CA PRO A 27 -9.14 -1.61 0.65
C PRO A 27 -8.38 -1.30 1.93
N MET A 28 -7.17 -1.83 2.10
CA MET A 28 -6.40 -1.55 3.30
C MET A 28 -5.98 -0.10 3.37
N LEU A 29 -5.57 0.48 2.23
CA LEU A 29 -5.22 1.89 2.19
C LEU A 29 -6.44 2.77 2.47
N MET A 30 -7.59 2.39 1.93
CA MET A 30 -8.81 3.15 2.17
C MET A 30 -9.21 3.12 3.64
N ARG A 31 -9.03 2.00 4.30
CA ARG A 31 -9.34 1.88 5.72
C ARG A 31 -8.40 2.74 6.57
N ALA A 32 -7.20 2.96 6.08
CA ALA A 32 -6.24 3.81 6.77
C ALA A 32 -6.54 5.29 6.60
N GLY A 33 -7.45 5.64 5.68
CA GLY A 33 -7.86 7.02 5.48
C GLY A 33 -7.55 7.57 4.10
N MET A 34 -7.02 6.76 3.22
CA MET A 34 -6.70 7.22 1.87
C MET A 34 -7.86 6.93 0.94
N HIS A 35 -8.69 7.94 0.69
CA HIS A 35 -9.91 7.74 -0.06
C HIS A 35 -9.82 8.12 -1.54
N CYS A 36 -8.68 8.65 -1.98
CA CYS A 36 -8.55 9.12 -3.36
C CYS A 36 -7.70 8.21 -4.23
N LEU A 37 -7.81 6.92 -4.04
CA LEU A 37 -6.94 5.97 -4.74
C LEU A 37 -7.24 5.86 -6.22
N GLY A 38 -8.43 6.25 -6.65
CA GLY A 38 -8.78 6.19 -8.06
C GLY A 38 -8.31 7.40 -8.86
N CYS A 39 -7.74 8.39 -8.20
CA CYS A 39 -7.34 9.62 -8.86
C CYS A 39 -5.94 9.43 -9.47
N PRO A 40 -5.75 9.75 -10.77
CA PRO A 40 -4.44 9.56 -11.38
C PRO A 40 -3.32 10.30 -10.66
N SER A 41 -3.61 11.51 -10.15
CA SER A 41 -2.59 12.27 -9.41
C SER A 41 -2.15 11.53 -8.17
N SER A 42 -3.11 10.97 -7.43
CA SER A 42 -2.80 10.23 -6.21
C SER A 42 -1.98 8.98 -6.51
N GLN A 43 -2.27 8.35 -7.64
CA GLN A 43 -1.57 7.11 -7.97
C GLN A 43 -0.11 7.34 -8.32
N MET A 44 0.26 8.55 -8.64
CA MET A 44 1.64 8.90 -8.95
C MET A 44 2.46 9.27 -7.74
N GLU A 45 1.83 9.38 -6.58
CA GLU A 45 2.54 9.66 -5.33
C GLU A 45 3.08 8.37 -4.74
N SER A 46 4.21 8.48 -4.02
CA SER A 46 4.70 7.35 -3.28
C SER A 46 3.84 7.13 -2.04
N LEU A 47 3.90 5.93 -1.49
CA LEU A 47 3.16 5.63 -0.26
C LEU A 47 3.61 6.56 0.86
N GLU A 48 4.91 6.84 0.93
CA GLU A 48 5.43 7.73 1.95
C GLU A 48 4.83 9.13 1.83
N GLU A 49 4.77 9.65 0.60
CA GLU A 49 4.18 10.97 0.39
C GLU A 49 2.71 10.99 0.76
N ALA A 50 1.98 9.95 0.39
CA ALA A 50 0.57 9.87 0.72
C ALA A 50 0.37 9.81 2.23
N CYS A 51 1.20 9.04 2.93
CA CYS A 51 1.11 8.97 4.38
C CYS A 51 1.36 10.32 5.02
N MET A 52 2.32 11.08 4.51
CA MET A 52 2.61 12.41 5.05
C MET A 52 1.42 13.33 4.89
N VAL A 53 0.77 13.30 3.73
CA VAL A 53 -0.38 14.16 3.48
C VAL A 53 -1.54 13.80 4.40
N HIS A 54 -1.72 12.52 4.68
CA HIS A 54 -2.84 12.06 5.50
C HIS A 54 -2.52 11.95 6.98
N GLY A 55 -1.30 12.28 7.38
CA GLY A 55 -0.92 12.20 8.79
C GLY A 55 -0.81 10.80 9.31
N LEU A 56 -0.45 9.84 8.46
CA LEU A 56 -0.35 8.45 8.84
C LEU A 56 1.08 8.05 9.11
N ASP A 57 1.25 7.05 10.00
CA ASP A 57 2.56 6.48 10.25
C ASP A 57 2.84 5.47 9.14
N CYS A 58 3.73 5.84 8.23
CA CYS A 58 3.99 5.01 7.06
C CYS A 58 4.59 3.66 7.42
N ASP A 59 5.50 3.65 8.40
CA ASP A 59 6.13 2.38 8.80
C ASP A 59 5.11 1.40 9.35
N ASP A 60 4.18 1.89 10.17
CA ASP A 60 3.13 1.04 10.71
C ASP A 60 2.24 0.52 9.61
N LEU A 61 1.89 1.38 8.65
CA LEU A 61 1.02 0.99 7.57
C LEU A 61 1.69 -0.07 6.69
N VAL A 62 2.94 0.15 6.34
CA VAL A 62 3.68 -0.81 5.52
C VAL A 62 3.80 -2.15 6.24
N THR A 63 4.13 -2.12 7.52
CA THR A 63 4.24 -3.34 8.30
C THR A 63 2.93 -4.10 8.33
N GLY A 64 1.83 -3.39 8.59
CA GLY A 64 0.51 -4.02 8.64
C GLY A 64 0.12 -4.66 7.33
N ILE A 65 0.34 -3.95 6.22
CA ILE A 65 0.00 -4.49 4.91
C ILE A 65 0.85 -5.72 4.60
N ASN A 66 2.15 -5.64 4.88
CA ASN A 66 3.04 -6.77 4.62
C ASN A 66 2.66 -7.98 5.45
N GLU A 67 2.21 -7.76 6.68
CA GLU A 67 1.76 -8.87 7.52
C GLU A 67 0.55 -9.57 6.92
N VAL A 68 -0.40 -8.79 6.41
CA VAL A 68 -1.57 -9.39 5.78
C VAL A 68 -1.16 -10.15 4.52
N LEU A 69 -0.30 -9.55 3.70
CA LEU A 69 0.14 -10.20 2.47
C LEU A 69 0.87 -11.50 2.75
N ALA A 70 1.59 -11.56 3.87
CA ALA A 70 2.35 -12.75 4.22
C ALA A 70 1.45 -13.92 4.62
N THR A 71 0.19 -13.65 4.96
CA THR A 71 -0.73 -14.70 5.38
C THR A 71 -1.55 -15.27 4.24
N LEU A 72 -1.42 -14.73 3.05
CA LEU A 72 -2.23 -15.18 1.90
C LEU A 72 -1.75 -16.46 1.25
#